data_00857013ba9a1638127b2f6efc64f089
#
_entry.id   00857013ba9a1638127b2f6efc64f089
#
_cell.length_a   1.000
_cell.length_b   1.000
_cell.length_c   1.000
_cell.angle_alpha   90.00
_cell.angle_beta   90.00
_cell.angle_gamma   90.00
#
_symmetry.space_group_name_H-M   'P 1'
#
loop_
_entity.id
_entity.type
_entity.pdbx_description
1 polymer ?
#
loop_
_entity_poly.entity_id
_entity_poly.type
_entity_poly.pdbx_seq_one_letter_code
_entity_poly.pdbx_strand_id
1 'polypeptide(L)'
;MAIQPWRKGKVIKIDDHTHNTRRFWIEVAELERFDFIPGQFVTLDLPIHEKVNKRWRSYSIASWPDGSNVFELLIVLAEGGLGTAYLFNEITVGSELTFRGAQGVFTLPGTIEKDIFLICTGTGIAPFRSMVNYL
;
A
#
# COMPACT_ATOMS: atom_id res chain seq x y z
N MET A 1 2.13 -7.57 -20.12
CA MET A 1 2.27 -6.55 -19.07
C MET A 1 3.68 -6.61 -18.49
N ALA A 2 4.35 -5.50 -18.42
CA ALA A 2 5.70 -5.47 -17.88
C ALA A 2 5.69 -5.74 -16.37
N ILE A 3 6.65 -6.53 -15.90
CA ILE A 3 6.85 -6.75 -14.47
C ILE A 3 7.47 -5.49 -13.87
N GLN A 4 6.86 -4.97 -12.81
CA GLN A 4 7.40 -3.80 -12.11
C GLN A 4 8.71 -4.18 -11.40
N PRO A 5 9.73 -3.30 -11.43
CA PRO A 5 10.98 -3.58 -10.71
C PRO A 5 10.78 -3.49 -9.20
N TRP A 6 11.61 -4.20 -8.45
CA TRP A 6 11.72 -3.99 -7.02
C TRP A 6 12.39 -2.65 -6.72
N ARG A 7 11.81 -1.91 -5.79
CA ARG A 7 12.29 -0.58 -5.39
C ARG A 7 12.43 -0.49 -3.89
N LYS A 8 13.16 0.50 -3.42
CA LYS A 8 13.27 0.84 -2.01
C LYS A 8 12.34 2.01 -1.69
N GLY A 9 11.52 1.84 -0.67
CA GLY A 9 10.72 2.90 -0.11
C GLY A 9 11.16 3.18 1.32
N LYS A 10 11.19 4.45 1.70
CA LYS A 10 11.54 4.87 3.05
C LYS A 10 10.28 5.24 3.81
N VAL A 11 10.09 4.68 4.98
CA VAL A 11 8.99 5.04 5.86
C VAL A 11 9.29 6.41 6.47
N ILE A 12 8.50 7.42 6.11
CA ILE A 12 8.70 8.80 6.55
C ILE A 12 7.75 9.23 7.66
N LYS A 13 6.65 8.49 7.82
CA LYS A 13 5.66 8.77 8.87
C LYS A 13 4.88 7.50 9.19
N ILE A 14 4.52 7.34 10.47
CA ILE A 14 3.67 6.26 10.96
C ILE A 14 2.62 6.89 11.88
N ASP A 15 1.37 6.46 11.75
CA ASP A 15 0.26 6.95 12.55
C ASP A 15 -0.63 5.80 12.97
N ASP A 16 -0.85 5.64 14.28
CA ASP A 16 -1.75 4.60 14.80
C ASP A 16 -3.18 5.13 14.83
N HIS A 17 -4.03 4.55 13.97
CA HIS A 17 -5.46 4.91 13.94
C HIS A 17 -6.22 4.25 15.06
N THR A 18 -5.89 2.99 15.36
CA THR A 18 -6.46 2.22 16.47
C THR A 18 -5.33 1.39 17.11
N HIS A 19 -5.67 0.61 18.14
CA HIS A 19 -4.70 -0.27 18.78
C HIS A 19 -4.08 -1.33 17.84
N ASN A 20 -4.73 -1.63 16.72
CA ASN A 20 -4.28 -2.65 15.78
C ASN A 20 -4.29 -2.20 14.32
N THR A 21 -4.53 -0.93 14.02
CA THR A 21 -4.53 -0.40 12.65
C THR A 21 -3.58 0.77 12.55
N ARG A 22 -2.64 0.66 11.63
CA ARG A 22 -1.54 1.60 11.47
C ARG A 22 -1.46 2.08 10.02
N ARG A 23 -1.15 3.35 9.86
CA ARG A 23 -0.96 4.00 8.57
C ARG A 23 0.51 4.33 8.38
N PHE A 24 1.04 3.95 7.21
CA PHE A 24 2.43 4.19 6.83
C PHE A 24 2.49 5.12 5.64
N TRP A 25 3.37 6.13 5.70
CA TRP A 25 3.74 6.95 4.55
C TRP A 25 5.10 6.50 4.06
N ILE A 26 5.20 6.20 2.77
CA ILE A 26 6.39 5.62 2.16
C ILE A 26 6.83 6.52 1.01
N GLU A 27 8.07 7.01 1.10
CA GLU A 27 8.68 7.84 0.07
C GLU A 27 9.56 7.01 -0.83
N VAL A 28 9.40 7.17 -2.15
CA VAL A 28 10.21 6.49 -3.16
C VAL A 28 11.25 7.48 -3.67
N ALA A 29 12.37 7.62 -2.94
CA ALA A 29 13.36 8.67 -3.19
C ALA A 29 13.99 8.65 -4.59
N GLU A 30 14.06 7.48 -5.23
CA GLU A 30 14.61 7.35 -6.60
C GLU A 30 13.68 7.87 -7.69
N LEU A 31 12.44 8.20 -7.36
CA LEU A 31 11.45 8.72 -8.31
C LEU A 31 11.08 10.16 -7.95
N GLU A 32 10.83 10.99 -8.95
CA GLU A 32 10.27 12.34 -8.74
C GLU A 32 8.79 12.25 -8.38
N ARG A 33 8.09 11.28 -8.96
CA ARG A 33 6.68 11.03 -8.69
C ARG A 33 6.40 9.54 -8.75
N PHE A 34 5.47 9.11 -7.92
CA PHE A 34 4.99 7.74 -7.91
C PHE A 34 3.53 7.74 -8.38
N ASP A 35 3.34 7.52 -9.68
CA ASP A 35 2.01 7.49 -10.29
C ASP A 35 1.42 6.08 -10.24
N PHE A 36 0.10 6.05 -10.03
CA PHE A 36 -0.66 4.80 -10.02
C PHE A 36 -2.12 5.11 -10.34
N ILE A 37 -2.90 4.06 -10.57
CA ILE A 37 -4.35 4.17 -10.77
C ILE A 37 -5.03 3.82 -9.44
N PRO A 38 -5.94 4.67 -8.92
CA PRO A 38 -6.65 4.36 -7.68
C PRO A 38 -7.31 2.97 -7.72
N GLY A 39 -7.02 2.17 -6.70
CA GLY A 39 -7.41 0.77 -6.61
C GLY A 39 -6.26 -0.21 -6.77
N GLN A 40 -5.13 0.25 -7.27
CA GLN A 40 -3.93 -0.58 -7.40
C GLN A 40 -3.25 -0.83 -6.05
N PHE A 41 -2.37 -1.81 -6.02
CA PHE A 41 -1.65 -2.26 -4.83
C PHE A 41 -0.15 -2.32 -5.06
N VAL A 42 0.59 -2.41 -3.98
CA VAL A 42 2.02 -2.72 -3.98
C VAL A 42 2.25 -4.06 -3.28
N THR A 43 3.34 -4.74 -3.64
CA THR A 43 3.78 -5.96 -2.98
C THR A 43 5.06 -5.67 -2.22
N LEU A 44 5.04 -5.92 -0.91
CA LEU A 44 6.22 -5.78 -0.06
C LEU A 44 6.99 -7.09 -0.01
N ASP A 45 8.30 -7.01 -0.07
CA ASP A 45 9.20 -8.14 0.18
C ASP A 45 9.76 -7.97 1.61
N LEU A 46 9.28 -8.78 2.53
CA LEU A 46 9.61 -8.67 3.95
C LEU A 46 10.54 -9.80 4.39
N PRO A 47 11.55 -9.54 5.25
CA PRO A 47 12.51 -10.56 5.68
C PRO A 47 11.90 -11.47 6.75
N ILE A 48 10.83 -12.18 6.43
CA ILE A 48 10.05 -12.98 7.36
C ILE A 48 10.10 -14.48 7.08
N HIS A 49 10.73 -14.88 5.99
CA HIS A 49 10.84 -16.29 5.61
C HIS A 49 12.07 -16.51 4.71
N GLU A 50 12.60 -17.74 4.71
CA GLU A 50 13.74 -18.10 3.84
C GLU A 50 13.33 -18.17 2.37
N LYS A 51 12.13 -18.69 2.08
CA LYS A 51 11.63 -18.79 0.71
C LYS A 51 11.12 -17.45 0.21
N VAL A 52 11.61 -17.03 -0.95
CA VAL A 52 11.33 -15.71 -1.55
C VAL A 52 9.82 -15.47 -1.69
N ASN A 53 9.09 -16.42 -2.24
CA ASN A 53 7.65 -16.24 -2.47
C ASN A 53 6.80 -16.23 -1.20
N LYS A 54 7.37 -16.63 -0.06
CA LYS A 54 6.68 -16.57 1.24
C LYS A 54 6.96 -15.28 2.01
N ARG A 55 7.78 -14.39 1.45
CA ARG A 55 8.09 -13.09 2.01
C ARG A 55 7.20 -11.98 1.49
N TRP A 56 6.35 -12.25 0.51
CA TRP A 56 5.57 -11.24 -0.19
C TRP A 56 4.23 -10.99 0.50
N ARG A 57 3.91 -9.71 0.68
CA ARG A 57 2.62 -9.27 1.21
C ARG A 57 2.14 -8.08 0.39
N SER A 58 0.91 -8.17 -0.11
CA SER A 58 0.35 -7.12 -0.97
C SER A 58 -0.65 -6.28 -0.21
N TYR A 59 -0.58 -4.97 -0.42
CA TYR A 59 -1.47 -4.00 0.21
C TYR A 59 -1.96 -2.98 -0.80
N SER A 60 -3.26 -2.74 -0.82
CA SER A 60 -3.83 -1.68 -1.64
C SER A 60 -3.32 -0.32 -1.19
N ILE A 61 -3.04 0.56 -2.15
CA ILE A 61 -2.58 1.92 -1.86
C ILE A 61 -3.77 2.73 -1.33
N ALA A 62 -3.61 3.34 -0.15
CA ALA A 62 -4.66 4.09 0.52
C ALA A 62 -4.69 5.55 0.14
N SER A 63 -3.59 6.10 -0.37
CA SER A 63 -3.51 7.47 -0.90
C SER A 63 -3.95 7.50 -2.37
N TRP A 64 -4.00 8.70 -2.92
CA TRP A 64 -4.29 8.91 -4.34
C TRP A 64 -3.09 9.54 -5.03
N PRO A 65 -2.96 9.40 -6.38
CA PRO A 65 -1.85 10.03 -7.10
C PRO A 65 -1.99 11.55 -7.04
N ASP A 66 -1.06 12.19 -6.37
CA ASP A 66 -1.05 13.64 -6.16
C ASP A 66 0.16 14.34 -6.79
N GLY A 67 0.93 13.60 -7.59
CA GLY A 67 2.15 14.13 -8.22
C GLY A 67 3.38 14.01 -7.35
N SER A 68 3.25 13.55 -6.10
CA SER A 68 4.39 13.32 -5.22
C SER A 68 4.99 11.93 -5.41
N ASN A 69 6.10 11.66 -4.74
CA ASN A 69 6.73 10.35 -4.68
C ASN A 69 6.40 9.59 -3.37
N VAL A 70 5.33 9.98 -2.70
CA VAL A 70 4.90 9.38 -1.43
C VAL A 70 3.57 8.68 -1.62
N PHE A 71 3.46 7.45 -1.11
CA PHE A 71 2.18 6.74 -1.06
C PHE A 71 1.91 6.24 0.37
N GLU A 72 0.66 5.88 0.63
CA GLU A 72 0.20 5.49 1.95
C GLU A 72 -0.35 4.07 1.93
N LEU A 73 -0.04 3.33 3.00
CA LEU A 73 -0.62 2.02 3.27
C LEU A 73 -1.37 2.06 4.60
N LEU A 74 -2.50 1.38 4.64
CA LEU A 74 -3.31 1.22 5.84
C LEU A 74 -3.36 -0.27 6.18
N ILE A 75 -2.75 -0.66 7.31
CA ILE A 75 -2.51 -2.07 7.63
C ILE A 75 -3.06 -2.38 9.02
N VAL A 76 -3.81 -3.48 9.11
CA VAL A 76 -4.28 -4.03 10.37
C VAL A 76 -3.36 -5.15 10.82
N LEU A 77 -3.01 -5.18 12.11
CA LEU A 77 -2.22 -6.25 12.71
C LEU A 77 -3.04 -7.54 12.72
N ALA A 78 -2.66 -8.49 11.89
CA ALA A 78 -3.32 -9.79 11.81
C ALA A 78 -2.79 -10.70 12.91
N GLU A 79 -3.69 -11.32 13.65
CA GLU A 79 -3.32 -12.29 14.68
C GLU A 79 -2.58 -13.47 14.03
N GLY A 80 -1.37 -13.76 14.53
CA GLY A 80 -0.53 -14.81 13.99
C GLY A 80 0.11 -14.50 12.64
N GLY A 81 -0.08 -13.30 12.09
CA GLY A 81 0.50 -12.89 10.82
C GLY A 81 1.96 -12.47 10.96
N LEU A 82 2.87 -13.14 10.26
CA LEU A 82 4.30 -12.83 10.31
C LEU A 82 4.62 -11.46 9.68
N GLY A 83 3.96 -11.14 8.56
CA GLY A 83 4.19 -9.88 7.85
C GLY A 83 3.76 -8.68 8.65
N THR A 84 2.54 -8.70 9.18
CA THR A 84 2.04 -7.58 9.97
C THR A 84 2.76 -7.46 11.30
N ALA A 85 3.16 -8.57 11.92
CA ALA A 85 3.99 -8.52 13.12
C ALA A 85 5.32 -7.82 12.85
N TYR A 86 5.96 -8.13 11.74
CA TYR A 86 7.20 -7.45 11.33
C TYR A 86 6.98 -5.95 11.12
N LEU A 87 5.93 -5.58 10.39
CA LEU A 87 5.62 -4.18 10.11
C LEU A 87 5.31 -3.38 11.37
N PHE A 88 4.67 -3.99 12.36
CA PHE A 88 4.30 -3.30 13.60
C PHE A 88 5.44 -3.27 14.62
N ASN A 89 6.30 -4.29 14.67
CA ASN A 89 7.33 -4.41 15.69
C ASN A 89 8.70 -3.95 15.25
N GLU A 90 9.06 -4.12 13.96
CA GLU A 90 10.41 -3.87 13.47
C GLU A 90 10.52 -2.60 12.62
N ILE A 91 9.43 -2.15 12.00
CA ILE A 91 9.45 -0.97 11.13
C ILE A 91 9.18 0.29 11.94
N THR A 92 10.07 1.28 11.77
CA THR A 92 9.96 2.60 12.38
C THR A 92 10.17 3.67 11.32
N VAL A 93 9.94 4.93 11.68
CA VAL A 93 10.26 6.06 10.78
C VAL A 93 11.76 6.01 10.45
N GLY A 94 12.09 6.05 9.17
CA GLY A 94 13.44 5.90 8.65
C GLY A 94 13.75 4.51 8.13
N SER A 95 12.94 3.49 8.45
CA SER A 95 13.13 2.14 7.92
C SER A 95 12.92 2.11 6.41
N GLU A 96 13.65 1.20 5.75
CA GLU A 96 13.44 0.93 4.33
C GLU A 96 12.56 -0.30 4.15
N LEU A 97 11.68 -0.24 3.17
CA LEU A 97 10.86 -1.37 2.71
C LEU A 97 11.16 -1.63 1.24
N THR A 98 11.35 -2.90 0.90
CA THR A 98 11.46 -3.32 -0.49
C THR A 98 10.07 -3.62 -1.02
N PHE A 99 9.70 -3.01 -2.14
CA PHE A 99 8.39 -3.19 -2.74
C PHE A 99 8.45 -3.19 -4.25
N ARG A 100 7.41 -3.68 -4.88
CA ARG A 100 7.18 -3.47 -6.31
C ARG A 100 5.71 -3.12 -6.55
N GLY A 101 5.47 -2.36 -7.61
CA GLY A 101 4.17 -1.84 -7.97
C GLY A 101 4.31 -0.39 -8.44
N ALA A 102 3.23 0.28 -8.70
CA ALA A 102 1.84 -0.15 -8.49
C ALA A 102 1.38 -1.13 -9.56
N GLN A 103 0.45 -2.02 -9.20
CA GLN A 103 -0.11 -3.00 -10.11
C GLN A 103 -1.54 -3.38 -9.68
N GLY A 104 -2.29 -4.01 -10.57
CA GLY A 104 -3.64 -4.46 -10.30
C GLY A 104 -4.69 -3.84 -11.21
N VAL A 105 -5.85 -4.50 -11.26
CA VAL A 105 -6.96 -4.13 -12.17
C VAL A 105 -8.25 -3.78 -11.43
N PHE A 106 -8.21 -3.69 -10.11
CA PHE A 106 -9.36 -3.30 -9.30
C PHE A 106 -9.50 -1.77 -9.29
N THR A 107 -9.91 -1.23 -10.45
CA THR A 107 -9.99 0.21 -10.67
C THR A 107 -11.41 0.61 -11.09
N LEU A 108 -11.73 1.90 -10.94
CA LEU A 108 -13.01 2.42 -11.42
C LEU A 108 -13.08 2.35 -12.95
N PRO A 109 -14.29 2.20 -13.52
CA PRO A 109 -14.47 2.26 -14.97
C PRO A 109 -14.06 3.66 -15.48
N GLY A 110 -13.57 3.73 -16.73
CA GLY A 110 -13.15 4.99 -17.34
C GLY A 110 -14.26 6.01 -17.45
N THR A 111 -15.49 5.55 -17.66
CA THR A 111 -16.70 6.39 -17.68
C THR A 111 -17.69 5.82 -16.67
N ILE A 112 -18.14 6.67 -15.75
CA ILE A 112 -19.15 6.29 -14.76
C ILE A 112 -20.51 6.70 -15.27
N GLU A 113 -21.34 5.71 -15.62
CA GLU A 113 -22.67 5.92 -16.20
C GLU A 113 -23.82 5.58 -15.24
N LYS A 114 -23.50 4.91 -14.14
CA LYS A 114 -24.48 4.45 -13.13
C LYS A 114 -23.95 4.71 -11.74
N ASP A 115 -24.82 4.60 -10.75
CA ASP A 115 -24.41 4.67 -9.36
C ASP A 115 -23.44 3.53 -9.04
N ILE A 116 -22.41 3.84 -8.28
CA ILE A 116 -21.42 2.87 -7.83
C ILE A 116 -21.47 2.80 -6.31
N PHE A 117 -21.59 1.60 -5.78
CA PHE A 117 -21.57 1.33 -4.35
C PHE A 117 -20.20 0.74 -3.99
N LEU A 118 -19.48 1.42 -3.11
CA LEU A 118 -18.17 0.96 -2.61
C LEU A 118 -18.39 0.33 -1.24
N ILE A 119 -18.29 -0.99 -1.17
CA ILE A 119 -18.61 -1.77 0.03
C ILE A 119 -17.34 -2.38 0.58
N CYS A 120 -17.02 -2.09 1.84
CA CYS A 120 -15.83 -2.63 2.48
C CYS A 120 -16.01 -2.76 3.99
N THR A 121 -15.07 -3.48 4.62
CA THR A 121 -14.89 -3.52 6.06
C THR A 121 -13.43 -3.28 6.38
N GLY A 122 -13.14 -2.67 7.54
CA GLY A 122 -11.78 -2.48 8.02
C GLY A 122 -10.86 -1.80 7.02
N THR A 123 -9.65 -2.33 6.86
CA THR A 123 -8.64 -1.79 5.93
C THR A 123 -9.01 -1.97 4.46
N GLY A 124 -10.06 -2.72 4.15
CA GLY A 124 -10.62 -2.79 2.79
C GLY A 124 -11.05 -1.45 2.22
N ILE A 125 -11.15 -0.42 3.06
CA ILE A 125 -11.42 0.96 2.62
C ILE A 125 -10.26 1.58 1.81
N ALA A 126 -9.05 1.04 1.92
CA ALA A 126 -7.86 1.64 1.30
C ALA A 126 -8.03 1.95 -0.19
N PRO A 127 -8.41 0.99 -1.07
CA PRO A 127 -8.58 1.31 -2.49
C PRO A 127 -9.70 2.31 -2.73
N PHE A 128 -10.77 2.27 -1.95
CA PHE A 128 -11.90 3.19 -2.10
C PHE A 128 -11.55 4.60 -1.64
N ARG A 129 -10.73 4.74 -0.60
CA ARG A 129 -10.20 6.04 -0.18
C ARG A 129 -9.43 6.68 -1.31
N SER A 130 -8.59 5.91 -1.98
CA SER A 130 -7.85 6.36 -3.16
C SER A 130 -8.79 6.81 -4.28
N MET A 131 -9.76 5.97 -4.64
CA MET A 131 -10.71 6.23 -5.71
C MET A 131 -11.53 7.51 -5.45
N VAL A 132 -12.11 7.63 -4.26
CA VAL A 132 -13.02 8.75 -3.91
C VAL A 132 -12.27 10.07 -3.87
N ASN A 133 -11.06 10.10 -3.34
CA ASN A 133 -10.29 11.32 -3.26
C ASN A 133 -9.69 11.77 -4.60
N TYR A 134 -9.59 10.88 -5.56
CA TYR A 134 -9.07 11.18 -6.89
C TYR A 134 -10.15 11.66 -7.87
N LEU A 135 -11.41 11.37 -7.60
CA LEU A 135 -12.52 11.77 -8.49
C LEU A 135 -12.70 13.27 -8.63
#